data_ad2c97f497bce3cf31a479405c3e7f2b
#
_entry.id   ad2c97f497bce3cf31a479405c3e7f2b
#
_cell.length_a   1.000
_cell.length_b   1.000
_cell.length_c   1.000
_cell.angle_alpha   90.00
_cell.angle_beta   90.00
_cell.angle_gamma   90.00
#
_symmetry.space_group_name_H-M   'P 1'
#
loop_
_entity.id
_entity.type
_entity.pdbx_description
1 polymer ?
#
loop_
_entity_poly.entity_id
_entity_poly.type
_entity_poly.pdbx_seq_one_letter_code
_entity_poly.pdbx_strand_id
1 'polypeptide(L)'
;MSLYTKYRPRDWDSVVSQDYITTILRNSLKSGRVSHAYLFHGSRGTGKTTSARILAKALNCTNLKDGNPCHECENCRAFDSDTMLDIIEIDGASNNGVENVRELIERAKFEPNQGKYKIYIIDEVHMLSTGAFNALLKILEEPPAHVKFILATTEIDKVPETIRSRTLRFDFKKITLENILDRLHYVIKAE
;
A
#
# COMPACT_ATOMS: atom_id res chain seq x y z
N MET A 1 -12.24 6.26 -18.56
CA MET A 1 -11.65 6.01 -17.21
C MET A 1 -12.74 6.29 -16.19
N SER A 2 -12.91 5.45 -15.17
CA SER A 2 -13.93 5.70 -14.13
C SER A 2 -13.55 6.89 -13.25
N LEU A 3 -14.54 7.61 -12.71
CA LEU A 3 -14.30 8.80 -11.87
C LEU A 3 -13.43 8.44 -10.64
N TYR A 4 -13.66 7.29 -10.02
CA TYR A 4 -12.89 6.89 -8.85
C TYR A 4 -11.41 6.65 -9.17
N THR A 5 -11.06 6.26 -10.38
CA THR A 5 -9.67 6.11 -10.83
C THR A 5 -9.07 7.46 -11.21
N LYS A 6 -9.83 8.32 -11.91
CA LYS A 6 -9.41 9.65 -12.35
C LYS A 6 -9.08 10.55 -11.14
N TYR A 7 -9.91 10.51 -10.09
CA TYR A 7 -9.81 11.36 -8.90
C TYR A 7 -9.20 10.64 -7.69
N ARG A 8 -8.59 9.48 -7.87
CA ARG A 8 -7.88 8.80 -6.77
C ARG A 8 -6.72 9.68 -6.29
N PRO A 9 -6.60 9.93 -4.97
CA PRO A 9 -5.45 10.64 -4.41
C PRO A 9 -4.11 10.05 -4.88
N ARG A 10 -3.16 10.93 -5.22
CA ARG A 10 -1.83 10.53 -5.73
C ARG A 10 -0.70 10.95 -4.80
N ASP A 11 -1.00 11.75 -3.81
CA ASP A 11 -0.10 12.26 -2.77
C ASP A 11 -0.79 12.26 -1.42
N TRP A 12 -0.02 12.48 -0.35
CA TRP A 12 -0.53 12.48 1.01
C TRP A 12 -1.46 13.67 1.31
N ASP A 13 -1.27 14.79 0.63
CA ASP A 13 -2.07 16.01 0.85
C ASP A 13 -3.50 15.84 0.33
N SER A 14 -3.71 14.94 -0.63
CA SER A 14 -5.02 14.61 -1.21
C SER A 14 -5.78 13.51 -0.45
N VAL A 15 -5.13 12.84 0.52
CA VAL A 15 -5.78 11.81 1.35
C VAL A 15 -6.65 12.47 2.40
N VAL A 16 -7.92 12.08 2.47
CA VAL A 16 -8.93 12.72 3.33
C VAL A 16 -9.08 11.97 4.65
N SER A 17 -9.20 12.70 5.76
CA SER A 17 -9.54 12.19 7.11
C SER A 17 -8.52 11.24 7.75
N GLN A 18 -7.28 11.13 7.25
CA GLN A 18 -6.25 10.22 7.76
C GLN A 18 -4.98 10.97 8.17
N ASP A 19 -5.09 12.20 8.70
CA ASP A 19 -3.95 13.10 8.98
C ASP A 19 -2.87 12.47 9.86
N TYR A 20 -3.28 11.70 10.88
CA TYR A 20 -2.35 11.00 11.75
C TYR A 20 -1.50 9.97 10.99
N ILE A 21 -2.13 9.17 10.15
CA ILE A 21 -1.47 8.14 9.34
C ILE A 21 -0.54 8.78 8.32
N THR A 22 -1.03 9.76 7.56
CA THR A 22 -0.26 10.45 6.53
C THR A 22 0.95 11.15 7.13
N THR A 23 0.82 11.78 8.30
CA THR A 23 1.93 12.42 9.02
C THR A 23 3.01 11.42 9.42
N ILE A 24 2.64 10.26 9.99
CA ILE A 24 3.60 9.24 10.39
C ILE A 24 4.33 8.67 9.16
N LEU A 25 3.60 8.33 8.11
CA LEU A 25 4.18 7.77 6.89
C LEU A 25 5.12 8.77 6.20
N ARG A 26 4.74 10.04 6.10
CA ARG A 26 5.60 11.12 5.57
C ARG A 26 6.89 11.26 6.37
N ASN A 27 6.80 11.30 7.68
CA ASN A 27 7.96 11.42 8.56
C ASN A 27 8.89 10.20 8.46
N SER A 28 8.33 9.01 8.35
CA SER A 28 9.08 7.76 8.12
C SER A 28 9.85 7.82 6.80
N LEU A 29 9.21 8.26 5.72
CA LEU A 29 9.82 8.43 4.40
C LEU A 29 10.94 9.48 4.42
N LYS A 30 10.70 10.64 5.06
CA LYS A 30 11.69 11.73 5.19
C LYS A 30 12.92 11.30 5.98
N SER A 31 12.74 10.52 7.04
CA SER A 31 13.84 10.04 7.88
C SER A 31 14.53 8.79 7.32
N GLY A 32 13.99 8.16 6.27
CA GLY A 32 14.48 6.90 5.72
C GLY A 32 14.22 5.68 6.62
N ARG A 33 13.48 5.85 7.72
CA ARG A 33 13.14 4.77 8.67
C ARG A 33 11.86 4.10 8.24
N VAL A 34 11.95 3.19 7.27
CA VAL A 34 10.79 2.48 6.70
C VAL A 34 10.72 1.05 7.18
N SER A 35 9.52 0.58 7.54
CA SER A 35 9.29 -0.81 7.94
C SER A 35 9.42 -1.75 6.74
N HIS A 36 9.66 -3.03 7.01
CA HIS A 36 9.59 -4.08 6.00
C HIS A 36 8.15 -4.48 5.67
N ALA A 37 7.22 -4.31 6.61
CA ALA A 37 5.82 -4.67 6.42
C ALA A 37 4.88 -3.70 7.15
N TYR A 38 3.79 -3.35 6.46
CA TYR A 38 2.71 -2.48 6.93
C TYR A 38 1.38 -3.23 6.87
N LEU A 39 0.50 -2.98 7.83
CA LEU A 39 -0.86 -3.51 7.84
C LEU A 39 -1.86 -2.35 7.99
N PHE A 40 -2.58 -2.04 6.93
CA PHE A 40 -3.62 -1.02 6.88
C PHE A 40 -4.97 -1.68 7.10
N HIS A 41 -5.65 -1.33 8.17
CA HIS A 41 -6.97 -1.88 8.47
C HIS A 41 -8.02 -0.79 8.72
N GLY A 42 -9.27 -1.12 8.47
CA GLY A 42 -10.39 -0.20 8.59
C GLY A 42 -11.51 -0.53 7.60
N SER A 43 -12.67 0.10 7.74
CA SER A 43 -13.83 -0.15 6.89
C SER A 43 -13.53 0.14 5.41
N ARG A 44 -14.41 -0.36 4.53
CA ARG A 44 -14.30 -0.11 3.08
C ARG A 44 -14.40 1.39 2.78
N GLY A 45 -13.63 1.85 1.80
CA GLY A 45 -13.68 3.25 1.33
C GLY A 45 -12.90 4.25 2.19
N THR A 46 -12.13 3.82 3.18
CA THR A 46 -11.35 4.72 4.07
C THR A 46 -9.99 5.14 3.52
N GLY A 47 -9.62 4.68 2.32
CA GLY A 47 -8.37 5.09 1.66
C GLY A 47 -7.18 4.14 1.85
N LYS A 48 -7.38 2.91 2.38
CA LYS A 48 -6.30 1.93 2.61
C LYS A 48 -5.49 1.63 1.35
N THR A 49 -6.13 1.16 0.29
CA THR A 49 -5.48 0.82 -0.99
C THR A 49 -4.86 2.06 -1.64
N THR A 50 -5.52 3.21 -1.56
CA THR A 50 -4.99 4.49 -2.04
C THR A 50 -3.69 4.86 -1.30
N SER A 51 -3.69 4.80 0.02
CA SER A 51 -2.50 5.09 0.85
C SER A 51 -1.39 4.06 0.62
N ALA A 52 -1.73 2.79 0.39
CA ALA A 52 -0.77 1.75 0.03
C ALA A 52 -0.05 2.09 -1.29
N ARG A 53 -0.79 2.52 -2.31
CA ARG A 53 -0.24 2.95 -3.60
C ARG A 53 0.64 4.19 -3.48
N ILE A 54 0.22 5.19 -2.69
CA ILE A 54 1.04 6.39 -2.43
C ILE A 54 2.33 6.02 -1.71
N LEU A 55 2.26 5.17 -0.68
CA LEU A 55 3.43 4.70 0.05
C LEU A 55 4.39 3.94 -0.86
N ALA A 56 3.89 3.01 -1.67
CA ALA A 56 4.70 2.24 -2.61
C ALA A 56 5.41 3.15 -3.63
N LYS A 57 4.68 4.10 -4.20
CA LYS A 57 5.26 5.10 -5.12
C LYS A 57 6.33 5.95 -4.44
N ALA A 58 6.07 6.41 -3.21
CA ALA A 58 7.01 7.23 -2.44
C ALA A 58 8.28 6.47 -2.06
N LEU A 59 8.17 5.18 -1.68
CA LEU A 59 9.31 4.33 -1.33
C LEU A 59 10.30 4.16 -2.50
N ASN A 60 9.81 4.17 -3.73
CA ASN A 60 10.62 4.07 -4.95
C ASN A 60 10.88 5.42 -5.63
N CYS A 61 10.38 6.53 -5.08
CA CYS A 61 10.64 7.86 -5.61
C CYS A 61 12.09 8.28 -5.36
N THR A 62 12.78 8.75 -6.40
CA THR A 62 14.18 9.21 -6.30
C THR A 62 14.32 10.64 -5.80
N ASN A 63 13.23 11.40 -5.73
CA ASN A 63 13.23 12.81 -5.33
C ASN A 63 11.97 13.17 -4.54
N LEU A 64 11.86 12.65 -3.31
CA LEU A 64 10.74 12.95 -2.42
C LEU A 64 10.62 14.45 -2.14
N LYS A 65 9.40 14.99 -2.27
CA LYS A 65 9.07 16.38 -1.90
C LYS A 65 8.28 16.37 -0.59
N ASP A 66 8.93 16.67 0.52
CA ASP A 66 8.34 16.63 1.87
C ASP A 66 7.64 15.29 2.19
N GLY A 67 8.24 14.17 1.81
CA GLY A 67 7.68 12.83 1.99
C GLY A 67 6.59 12.43 0.98
N ASN A 68 6.23 13.31 0.04
CA ASN A 68 5.38 13.00 -1.10
C ASN A 68 6.20 12.47 -2.28
N PRO A 69 5.63 11.58 -3.11
CA PRO A 69 6.23 11.25 -4.40
C PRO A 69 6.32 12.50 -5.28
N CYS A 70 7.41 12.67 -6.02
CA CYS A 70 7.65 13.87 -6.83
C CYS A 70 6.82 13.95 -8.13
N HIS A 71 6.24 12.86 -8.57
CA HIS A 71 5.49 12.69 -9.83
C HIS A 71 6.29 12.93 -11.14
N GLU A 72 7.57 13.30 -11.04
CA GLU A 72 8.42 13.72 -12.17
C GLU A 72 9.52 12.73 -12.50
N CYS A 73 10.04 11.99 -11.49
CA CYS A 73 11.11 11.03 -11.72
C CYS A 73 10.62 9.82 -12.54
N GLU A 74 11.57 9.08 -13.10
CA GLU A 74 11.29 7.93 -13.94
C GLU A 74 10.42 6.90 -13.23
N ASN A 75 10.73 6.58 -11.96
CA ASN A 75 9.95 5.63 -11.16
C ASN A 75 8.51 6.12 -10.92
N CYS A 76 8.30 7.40 -10.65
CA CYS A 76 6.97 7.97 -10.48
C CYS A 76 6.15 7.91 -11.78
N ARG A 77 6.77 8.19 -12.93
CA ARG A 77 6.11 8.10 -14.24
C ARG A 77 5.80 6.65 -14.60
N ALA A 78 6.73 5.73 -14.36
CA ALA A 78 6.51 4.30 -14.59
C ALA A 78 5.36 3.76 -13.74
N PHE A 79 5.26 4.19 -12.47
CA PHE A 79 4.13 3.84 -11.62
C PHE A 79 2.80 4.39 -12.14
N ASP A 80 2.76 5.66 -12.56
CA ASP A 80 1.54 6.30 -13.07
C ASP A 80 1.07 5.72 -14.41
N SER A 81 1.96 5.12 -15.20
CA SER A 81 1.67 4.42 -16.46
C SER A 81 1.48 2.90 -16.32
N ASP A 82 1.44 2.39 -15.08
CA ASP A 82 1.34 0.95 -14.77
C ASP A 82 2.44 0.09 -15.42
N THR A 83 3.63 0.67 -15.63
CA THR A 83 4.81 -0.02 -16.19
C THR A 83 5.88 -0.35 -15.15
N MET A 84 5.69 0.04 -13.89
CA MET A 84 6.62 -0.22 -12.79
C MET A 84 6.54 -1.68 -12.32
N LEU A 85 7.47 -2.52 -12.78
CA LEU A 85 7.49 -3.96 -12.47
C LEU A 85 7.84 -4.29 -11.01
N ASP A 86 8.42 -3.34 -10.28
CA ASP A 86 8.84 -3.52 -8.89
C ASP A 86 7.73 -3.25 -7.87
N ILE A 87 6.54 -2.82 -8.31
CA ILE A 87 5.36 -2.66 -7.47
C ILE A 87 4.28 -3.59 -7.98
N ILE A 88 3.98 -4.63 -7.20
CA ILE A 88 3.03 -5.67 -7.54
C ILE A 88 1.81 -5.55 -6.61
N GLU A 89 0.65 -5.29 -7.20
CA GLU A 89 -0.62 -5.21 -6.48
C GLU A 89 -1.42 -6.50 -6.69
N ILE A 90 -1.84 -7.12 -5.61
CA ILE A 90 -2.53 -8.41 -5.58
C ILE A 90 -3.82 -8.25 -4.79
N ASP A 91 -4.93 -8.69 -5.34
CA ASP A 91 -6.18 -8.86 -4.62
C ASP A 91 -6.20 -10.24 -3.94
N GLY A 92 -6.22 -10.26 -2.62
CA GLY A 92 -6.25 -11.48 -1.81
C GLY A 92 -7.49 -12.34 -2.04
N ALA A 93 -8.60 -11.76 -2.48
CA ALA A 93 -9.80 -12.52 -2.80
C ALA A 93 -9.62 -13.38 -4.06
N SER A 94 -8.97 -12.83 -5.08
CA SER A 94 -8.70 -13.53 -6.36
C SER A 94 -7.46 -14.42 -6.33
N ASN A 95 -6.53 -14.17 -5.39
CA ASN A 95 -5.23 -14.86 -5.29
C ASN A 95 -5.02 -15.46 -3.89
N ASN A 96 -6.02 -16.16 -3.36
CA ASN A 96 -6.05 -16.65 -1.97
C ASN A 96 -5.25 -17.93 -1.73
N GLY A 97 -4.81 -18.61 -2.78
CA GLY A 97 -4.16 -19.91 -2.70
C GLY A 97 -2.70 -19.85 -2.23
N VAL A 98 -2.25 -20.91 -1.56
CA VAL A 98 -0.88 -21.03 -1.08
C VAL A 98 0.15 -20.97 -2.22
N GLU A 99 -0.16 -21.49 -3.39
CA GLU A 99 0.75 -21.50 -4.55
C GLU A 99 0.97 -20.08 -5.10
N ASN A 100 -0.07 -19.24 -5.12
CA ASN A 100 0.04 -17.83 -5.52
C ASN A 100 1.03 -17.08 -4.61
N VAL A 101 0.95 -17.31 -3.30
CA VAL A 101 1.85 -16.67 -2.33
C VAL A 101 3.27 -17.26 -2.41
N ARG A 102 3.41 -18.57 -2.65
CA ARG A 102 4.74 -19.18 -2.87
C ARG A 102 5.44 -18.61 -4.10
N GLU A 103 4.73 -18.46 -5.21
CA GLU A 103 5.26 -17.85 -6.43
C GLU A 103 5.69 -16.40 -6.18
N LEU A 104 4.89 -15.61 -5.44
CA LEU A 104 5.24 -14.27 -5.02
C LEU A 104 6.55 -14.25 -4.21
N ILE A 105 6.69 -15.17 -3.24
CA ILE A 105 7.89 -15.27 -2.39
C ILE A 105 9.12 -15.63 -3.22
N GLU A 106 9.01 -16.55 -4.17
CA GLU A 106 10.12 -16.88 -5.06
C GLU A 106 10.56 -15.67 -5.90
N ARG A 107 9.61 -14.92 -6.43
CA ARG A 107 9.90 -13.67 -7.16
C ARG A 107 10.50 -12.57 -6.26
N ALA A 108 10.16 -12.56 -4.99
CA ALA A 108 10.66 -11.59 -4.01
C ALA A 108 12.16 -11.75 -3.71
N LYS A 109 12.74 -12.92 -3.96
CA LYS A 109 14.18 -13.18 -3.76
C LYS A 109 15.07 -12.41 -4.75
N PHE A 110 14.53 -12.03 -5.89
CA PHE A 110 15.28 -11.30 -6.92
C PHE A 110 15.26 -9.80 -6.62
N GLU A 111 16.40 -9.13 -6.89
CA GLU A 111 16.52 -7.68 -6.75
C GLU A 111 15.48 -6.92 -7.59
N PRO A 112 15.13 -5.67 -7.20
CA PRO A 112 14.30 -4.81 -8.02
C PRO A 112 14.94 -4.54 -9.39
N ASN A 113 14.10 -4.31 -10.41
CA ASN A 113 14.58 -3.99 -11.75
C ASN A 113 14.99 -2.52 -11.87
N GLN A 114 14.23 -1.62 -11.31
CA GLN A 114 14.36 -0.17 -11.49
C GLN A 114 14.28 0.59 -10.17
N GLY A 115 13.39 0.14 -9.29
CA GLY A 115 13.12 0.77 -7.99
C GLY A 115 14.20 0.47 -6.95
N LYS A 116 14.14 1.17 -5.83
CA LYS A 116 14.93 0.85 -4.63
C LYS A 116 14.42 -0.40 -3.92
N TYR A 117 13.10 -0.60 -3.96
CA TYR A 117 12.42 -1.70 -3.29
C TYR A 117 11.50 -2.45 -4.25
N LYS A 118 11.41 -3.76 -4.05
CA LYS A 118 10.35 -4.59 -4.61
C LYS A 118 9.19 -4.61 -3.62
N ILE A 119 8.03 -4.09 -4.02
CA ILE A 119 6.92 -3.81 -3.12
C ILE A 119 5.71 -4.66 -3.52
N TYR A 120 5.16 -5.36 -2.54
CA TYR A 120 3.95 -6.16 -2.68
C TYR A 120 2.81 -5.51 -1.91
N ILE A 121 1.79 -5.07 -2.62
CA ILE A 121 0.52 -4.59 -2.04
C ILE A 121 -0.45 -5.76 -2.11
N ILE A 122 -0.91 -6.26 -0.96
CA ILE A 122 -1.92 -7.32 -0.88
C ILE A 122 -3.19 -6.72 -0.29
N ASP A 123 -4.16 -6.45 -1.15
CA ASP A 123 -5.47 -5.94 -0.72
C ASP A 123 -6.37 -7.10 -0.27
N GLU A 124 -7.27 -6.83 0.66
CA GLU A 124 -8.14 -7.80 1.31
C GLU A 124 -7.40 -9.07 1.79
N VAL A 125 -6.25 -8.84 2.44
CA VAL A 125 -5.34 -9.92 2.88
C VAL A 125 -6.01 -10.97 3.76
N HIS A 126 -7.09 -10.64 4.47
CA HIS A 126 -7.87 -11.57 5.29
C HIS A 126 -8.52 -12.70 4.47
N MET A 127 -8.61 -12.56 3.15
CA MET A 127 -9.15 -13.57 2.24
C MET A 127 -8.14 -14.70 1.91
N LEU A 128 -6.87 -14.53 2.28
CA LEU A 128 -5.86 -15.56 2.06
C LEU A 128 -6.18 -16.84 2.85
N SER A 129 -5.87 -17.99 2.25
CA SER A 129 -5.99 -19.28 2.93
C SER A 129 -4.98 -19.40 4.09
N THR A 130 -5.24 -20.30 5.02
CA THR A 130 -4.31 -20.60 6.12
C THR A 130 -2.92 -20.99 5.61
N GLY A 131 -2.85 -21.79 4.55
CA GLY A 131 -1.58 -22.16 3.91
C GLY A 131 -0.85 -20.96 3.30
N ALA A 132 -1.58 -20.02 2.70
CA ALA A 132 -1.03 -18.77 2.16
C ALA A 132 -0.47 -17.87 3.27
N PHE A 133 -1.17 -17.71 4.38
CA PHE A 133 -0.65 -16.99 5.55
C PHE A 133 0.62 -17.63 6.11
N ASN A 134 0.67 -18.95 6.24
CA ASN A 134 1.85 -19.66 6.72
C ASN A 134 3.05 -19.48 5.77
N ALA A 135 2.82 -19.46 4.46
CA ALA A 135 3.86 -19.15 3.50
C ALA A 135 4.37 -17.71 3.64
N LEU A 136 3.45 -16.74 3.79
CA LEU A 136 3.78 -15.32 3.96
C LEU A 136 4.58 -15.06 5.24
N LEU A 137 4.28 -15.78 6.33
CA LEU A 137 5.01 -15.65 7.60
C LEU A 137 6.52 -15.83 7.45
N LYS A 138 6.96 -16.78 6.64
CA LYS A 138 8.39 -17.08 6.45
C LYS A 138 9.16 -15.87 5.93
N ILE A 139 8.62 -15.16 4.95
CA ILE A 139 9.29 -13.99 4.39
C ILE A 139 9.12 -12.75 5.28
N LEU A 140 8.06 -12.67 6.10
CA LEU A 140 7.88 -11.58 7.06
C LEU A 140 8.81 -11.72 8.28
N GLU A 141 9.25 -12.94 8.61
CA GLU A 141 10.23 -13.19 9.68
C GLU A 141 11.64 -12.78 9.28
N GLU A 142 12.04 -13.13 8.07
CA GLU A 142 13.37 -12.84 7.52
C GLU A 142 13.25 -12.17 6.13
N PRO A 143 12.74 -10.93 6.08
CA PRO A 143 12.52 -10.26 4.81
C PRO A 143 13.84 -9.84 4.15
N PRO A 144 14.03 -10.06 2.83
CA PRO A 144 15.13 -9.43 2.12
C PRO A 144 15.07 -7.90 2.26
N ALA A 145 16.22 -7.26 2.38
CA ALA A 145 16.30 -5.81 2.64
C ALA A 145 15.58 -4.96 1.57
N HIS A 146 15.57 -5.45 0.33
CA HIS A 146 14.93 -4.80 -0.81
C HIS A 146 13.43 -5.06 -0.92
N VAL A 147 12.82 -5.91 -0.05
CA VAL A 147 11.40 -6.25 -0.13
C VAL A 147 10.58 -5.48 0.89
N LYS A 148 9.43 -4.98 0.48
CA LYS A 148 8.44 -4.34 1.34
C LYS A 148 7.05 -4.93 1.10
N PHE A 149 6.30 -5.12 2.18
CA PHE A 149 4.92 -5.57 2.13
C PHE A 149 3.98 -4.48 2.63
N ILE A 150 2.88 -4.25 1.92
CA ILE A 150 1.80 -3.37 2.35
C ILE A 150 0.51 -4.19 2.28
N LEU A 151 0.05 -4.64 3.43
CA LEU A 151 -1.16 -5.45 3.56
C LEU A 151 -2.33 -4.55 3.88
N ALA A 152 -3.47 -4.75 3.23
CA ALA A 152 -4.70 -4.03 3.53
C ALA A 152 -5.83 -5.01 3.86
N THR A 153 -6.67 -4.66 4.82
CA THR A 153 -7.81 -5.50 5.23
C THR A 153 -8.98 -4.67 5.73
N THR A 154 -10.19 -5.15 5.47
CA THR A 154 -11.41 -4.66 6.12
C THR A 154 -11.73 -5.42 7.40
N GLU A 155 -11.11 -6.58 7.63
CA GLU A 155 -11.41 -7.49 8.75
C GLU A 155 -10.13 -7.91 9.48
N ILE A 156 -9.63 -7.03 10.37
CA ILE A 156 -8.38 -7.25 11.11
C ILE A 156 -8.39 -8.54 11.94
N ASP A 157 -9.55 -8.92 12.48
CA ASP A 157 -9.69 -10.10 13.35
C ASP A 157 -9.51 -11.41 12.60
N LYS A 158 -9.68 -11.41 11.28
CA LYS A 158 -9.42 -12.58 10.42
C LYS A 158 -7.93 -12.70 10.02
N VAL A 159 -7.13 -11.67 10.27
CA VAL A 159 -5.68 -11.73 10.02
C VAL A 159 -5.00 -12.38 11.23
N PRO A 160 -4.22 -13.46 11.06
CA PRO A 160 -3.55 -14.13 12.17
C PRO A 160 -2.66 -13.18 13.00
N GLU A 161 -2.66 -13.38 14.33
CA GLU A 161 -1.82 -12.57 15.23
C GLU A 161 -0.33 -12.64 14.86
N THR A 162 0.11 -13.78 14.35
CA THR A 162 1.48 -13.99 13.88
C THR A 162 1.87 -13.05 12.72
N ILE A 163 0.93 -12.69 11.85
CA ILE A 163 1.10 -11.67 10.79
C ILE A 163 1.04 -10.27 11.41
N ARG A 164 0.01 -10.02 12.25
CA ARG A 164 -0.20 -8.70 12.88
C ARG A 164 1.00 -8.25 13.71
N SER A 165 1.62 -9.15 14.45
CA SER A 165 2.78 -8.86 15.31
C SER A 165 4.07 -8.51 14.53
N ARG A 166 4.14 -8.86 13.24
CA ARG A 166 5.30 -8.60 12.35
C ARG A 166 5.09 -7.42 11.41
N THR A 167 3.99 -6.70 11.59
CA THR A 167 3.63 -5.57 10.73
C THR A 167 3.45 -4.29 11.52
N LEU A 168 3.80 -3.16 10.93
CA LEU A 168 3.45 -1.85 11.48
C LEU A 168 1.99 -1.53 11.12
N ARG A 169 1.13 -1.49 12.15
CA ARG A 169 -0.32 -1.37 11.99
C ARG A 169 -0.78 0.08 11.93
N PHE A 170 -1.74 0.35 11.04
CA PHE A 170 -2.43 1.63 10.90
C PHE A 170 -3.93 1.43 10.84
N ASP A 171 -4.65 2.08 11.75
CA ASP A 171 -6.11 2.05 11.86
C ASP A 171 -6.74 3.22 11.08
N PHE A 172 -7.30 2.91 9.90
CA PHE A 172 -7.99 3.88 9.04
C PHE A 172 -9.38 4.17 9.56
N LYS A 173 -9.61 5.39 9.95
CA LYS A 173 -10.89 5.86 10.46
C LYS A 173 -11.91 6.07 9.35
N LYS A 174 -13.19 5.98 9.70
CA LYS A 174 -14.27 6.33 8.76
C LYS A 174 -14.15 7.80 8.36
N ILE A 175 -14.39 8.08 7.09
CA ILE A 175 -14.44 9.45 6.57
C ILE A 175 -15.73 10.10 7.06
N THR A 176 -15.67 11.34 7.53
CA THR A 176 -16.84 12.09 7.99
C THR A 176 -17.72 12.48 6.80
N LEU A 177 -19.01 12.71 7.07
CA LEU A 177 -19.95 13.14 6.03
C LEU A 177 -19.51 14.47 5.38
N GLU A 178 -19.01 15.40 6.17
CA GLU A 178 -18.47 16.69 5.71
C GLU A 178 -17.34 16.47 4.69
N ASN A 179 -16.34 15.68 5.02
CA ASN A 179 -15.22 15.38 4.13
C ASN A 179 -15.64 14.62 2.86
N ILE A 180 -16.68 13.78 2.95
CA ILE A 180 -17.26 13.11 1.77
C ILE A 180 -17.90 14.16 0.84
N LEU A 181 -18.71 15.08 1.40
CA LEU A 181 -19.37 16.13 0.64
C LEU A 181 -18.36 17.07 -0.04
N ASP A 182 -17.32 17.49 0.68
CA ASP A 182 -16.25 18.31 0.13
C ASP A 182 -15.55 17.63 -1.05
N ARG A 183 -15.28 16.34 -0.90
CA ARG A 183 -14.67 15.56 -1.99
C ARG A 183 -15.59 15.43 -3.20
N LEU A 184 -16.88 15.22 -2.99
CA LEU A 184 -17.87 15.17 -4.07
C LEU A 184 -17.98 16.53 -4.79
N HIS A 185 -18.04 17.64 -4.03
CA HIS A 185 -18.04 18.99 -4.60
C HIS A 185 -16.78 19.26 -5.44
N TYR A 186 -15.62 18.83 -4.95
CA TYR A 186 -14.37 18.94 -5.71
C TYR A 186 -14.46 18.20 -7.06
N VAL A 187 -14.96 16.96 -7.05
CA VAL A 187 -15.10 16.16 -8.28
C VAL A 187 -16.09 16.80 -9.25
N ILE A 188 -17.25 17.27 -8.76
CA ILE A 188 -18.28 17.94 -9.58
C ILE A 188 -17.74 19.21 -10.26
N LYS A 189 -16.92 19.99 -9.53
CA LYS A 189 -16.33 21.22 -10.11
C LYS A 189 -15.22 20.93 -11.13
N ALA A 190 -14.59 19.76 -11.05
CA ALA A 190 -13.48 19.38 -11.93
C ALA A 190 -13.92 18.65 -13.21
N GLU A 191 -15.20 18.20 -13.31
CA GLU A 191 -15.86 17.63 -14.49
C GLU A 191 -16.60 18.70 -15.30
#